data_8f43de38a7d4f70cc5383ea22067175c
#
_entry.id   8f43de38a7d4f70cc5383ea22067175c
#
_cell.length_a   1.000
_cell.length_b   1.000
_cell.length_c   1.000
_cell.angle_alpha   90.00
_cell.angle_beta   90.00
_cell.angle_gamma   90.00
#
_symmetry.space_group_name_H-M   'P 1'
#
loop_
_entity.id
_entity.type
_entity.pdbx_description
1 polymer ?
#
loop_
_entity_poly.entity_id
_entity_poly.type
_entity_poly.pdbx_seq_one_letter_code
_entity_poly.pdbx_strand_id
1 'polypeptide(L)'
;MLFVWSKLKHIWRMENRKMILITGAGPNGVTGHLIKDKLSTKYDILTPSSKELDLTNDEEVDFFFRGKSINYIIHCATFRSNHNISHFVDEELESNIRMYFNLAKHAHEVEKMIYFGSGAEYDKSKPIIEVSEENVGLHIPYNKYGLGKYVMNTDCRRSQNIYNLRLFGTINKYEHPNKNIISNICLKLANNIDVTLKRDCRFSFVDINDVITIMEYVMANDLNHHDYNIVSDDSYLISEIAEKLIVISGKQSRLLFEQSGCNLEYSASNNRIKAEMQNFKFTDINYSLYDVFNYIDMNKDMYDIKSVDSRWNVHSNGQYPLGGGKINLYYIAAA
;
A
#
# COMPACT_ATOMS: atom_id res chain seq x y z
N MET A 1 24.28 -4.31 -42.43
CA MET A 1 23.45 -3.12 -42.16
C MET A 1 22.42 -3.30 -41.02
N LEU A 2 21.67 -4.37 -40.97
CA LEU A 2 20.67 -4.65 -39.90
C LEU A 2 21.26 -4.73 -38.49
N PHE A 3 22.46 -5.28 -38.32
CA PHE A 3 23.13 -5.42 -37.00
C PHE A 3 23.62 -4.08 -36.42
N VAL A 4 23.99 -3.13 -37.28
CA VAL A 4 24.40 -1.77 -36.85
C VAL A 4 23.19 -0.96 -36.44
N TRP A 5 22.05 -1.12 -37.14
CA TRP A 5 20.78 -0.46 -36.77
C TRP A 5 20.19 -0.97 -35.48
N SER A 6 20.31 -2.26 -35.15
CA SER A 6 19.87 -2.81 -33.88
C SER A 6 20.73 -2.32 -32.73
N LYS A 7 22.05 -2.25 -32.89
CA LYS A 7 22.98 -1.68 -31.91
C LYS A 7 22.75 -0.18 -31.69
N LEU A 8 22.57 0.60 -32.79
CA LEU A 8 22.29 2.03 -32.66
C LEU A 8 20.93 2.29 -32.00
N LYS A 9 19.87 1.51 -32.30
CA LYS A 9 18.60 1.55 -31.59
C LYS A 9 18.74 1.18 -30.11
N HIS A 10 19.60 0.24 -29.78
CA HIS A 10 19.86 -0.17 -28.40
C HIS A 10 20.61 0.91 -27.64
N ILE A 11 21.63 1.51 -28.24
CA ILE A 11 22.40 2.63 -27.68
C ILE A 11 21.49 3.86 -27.52
N TRP A 12 20.71 4.21 -28.54
CA TRP A 12 19.77 5.34 -28.48
C TRP A 12 18.67 5.15 -27.43
N ARG A 13 18.23 3.90 -27.20
CA ARG A 13 17.29 3.54 -26.14
C ARG A 13 17.91 3.63 -24.74
N MET A 14 19.21 3.42 -24.62
CA MET A 14 19.92 3.58 -23.34
C MET A 14 20.22 5.05 -22.99
N GLU A 15 20.44 5.90 -24.02
CA GLU A 15 20.74 7.33 -23.82
C GLU A 15 19.51 8.18 -23.49
N ASN A 16 18.27 7.65 -23.60
CA ASN A 16 17.02 8.40 -23.39
C ASN A 16 16.04 7.72 -22.42
N ARG A 17 16.54 6.92 -21.49
CA ARG A 17 15.65 6.34 -20.48
C ARG A 17 15.26 7.41 -19.46
N LYS A 18 13.95 7.51 -19.19
CA LYS A 18 13.46 8.38 -18.12
C LYS A 18 13.90 7.84 -16.77
N MET A 19 14.23 8.76 -15.87
CA MET A 19 14.69 8.46 -14.51
C MET A 19 13.56 8.54 -13.49
N ILE A 20 13.47 7.54 -12.62
CA ILE A 20 12.47 7.49 -11.56
C ILE A 20 13.17 7.48 -10.20
N LEU A 21 12.74 8.35 -9.30
CA LEU A 21 13.04 8.25 -7.88
C LEU A 21 11.96 7.41 -7.21
N ILE A 22 12.32 6.24 -6.66
CA ILE A 22 11.42 5.41 -5.84
C ILE A 22 11.91 5.47 -4.40
N THR A 23 11.14 6.07 -3.52
CA THR A 23 11.45 6.08 -2.09
C THR A 23 10.81 4.87 -1.40
N GLY A 24 11.41 4.40 -0.30
CA GLY A 24 10.86 3.26 0.43
C GLY A 24 11.02 1.90 -0.28
N ALA A 25 12.01 1.77 -1.19
CA ALA A 25 12.35 0.52 -1.86
C ALA A 25 13.45 -0.28 -1.16
N GLY A 26 13.70 -0.02 0.12
CA GLY A 26 14.65 -0.77 0.94
C GLY A 26 14.14 -2.16 1.34
N PRO A 27 14.94 -2.95 2.10
CA PRO A 27 14.61 -4.35 2.43
C PRO A 27 13.25 -4.56 3.12
N ASN A 28 12.74 -3.52 3.81
CA ASN A 28 11.44 -3.57 4.50
C ASN A 28 10.31 -2.93 3.70
N GLY A 29 10.60 -2.34 2.54
CA GLY A 29 9.63 -1.61 1.71
C GLY A 29 9.13 -2.47 0.55
N VAL A 30 8.24 -3.41 0.83
CA VAL A 30 7.77 -4.41 -0.16
C VAL A 30 7.22 -3.78 -1.43
N THR A 31 6.33 -2.80 -1.30
CA THR A 31 5.71 -2.12 -2.45
C THR A 31 6.75 -1.41 -3.33
N GLY A 32 7.63 -0.61 -2.73
CA GLY A 32 8.69 0.09 -3.47
C GLY A 32 9.66 -0.87 -4.16
N HIS A 33 9.96 -2.01 -3.53
CA HIS A 33 10.82 -3.04 -4.11
C HIS A 33 10.18 -3.70 -5.34
N LEU A 34 8.89 -4.06 -5.25
CA LEU A 34 8.14 -4.64 -6.38
C LEU A 34 8.03 -3.66 -7.55
N ILE A 35 7.78 -2.40 -7.28
CA ILE A 35 7.75 -1.34 -8.30
C ILE A 35 9.12 -1.22 -8.97
N LYS A 36 10.20 -1.18 -8.20
CA LYS A 36 11.57 -1.16 -8.70
C LYS A 36 11.83 -2.33 -9.65
N ASP A 37 11.52 -3.55 -9.22
CA ASP A 37 11.74 -4.75 -10.04
C ASP A 37 10.97 -4.70 -11.35
N LYS A 38 9.70 -4.30 -11.30
CA LYS A 38 8.83 -4.19 -12.47
C LYS A 38 9.32 -3.14 -13.47
N LEU A 39 9.78 -1.99 -12.98
CA LEU A 39 10.13 -0.84 -13.81
C LEU A 39 11.59 -0.84 -14.29
N SER A 40 12.50 -1.61 -13.67
CA SER A 40 13.94 -1.61 -13.92
C SER A 40 14.32 -1.92 -15.37
N THR A 41 13.47 -2.63 -16.10
CA THR A 41 13.69 -2.94 -17.53
C THR A 41 13.37 -1.76 -18.46
N LYS A 42 12.56 -0.79 -18.00
CA LYS A 42 12.04 0.32 -18.82
C LYS A 42 12.66 1.67 -18.45
N TYR A 43 13.05 1.86 -17.19
CA TYR A 43 13.47 3.13 -16.63
C TYR A 43 14.81 3.03 -15.91
N ASP A 44 15.49 4.15 -15.78
CA ASP A 44 16.61 4.28 -14.85
C ASP A 44 16.06 4.61 -13.47
N ILE A 45 16.46 3.84 -12.44
CA ILE A 45 15.82 3.90 -11.14
C ILE A 45 16.80 4.31 -10.06
N LEU A 46 16.41 5.33 -9.29
CA LEU A 46 17.08 5.76 -8.06
C LEU A 46 16.27 5.25 -6.86
N THR A 47 16.91 4.51 -5.99
CA THR A 47 16.29 3.97 -4.76
C THR A 47 17.19 4.22 -3.55
N PRO A 48 17.39 5.49 -3.15
CA PRO A 48 18.22 5.80 -2.01
C PRO A 48 17.66 5.17 -0.73
N SER A 49 18.52 4.62 0.09
CA SER A 49 18.21 4.23 1.46
C SER A 49 18.04 5.47 2.34
N SER A 50 17.42 5.32 3.51
CA SER A 50 17.30 6.42 4.49
C SER A 50 18.65 6.92 5.05
N LYS A 51 19.74 6.18 4.81
CA LYS A 51 21.10 6.63 5.14
C LYS A 51 21.75 7.47 4.04
N GLU A 52 21.28 7.31 2.81
CA GLU A 52 21.76 8.05 1.63
C GLU A 52 20.92 9.30 1.36
N LEU A 53 19.67 9.29 1.81
CA LEU A 53 18.73 10.40 1.68
C LEU A 53 17.72 10.36 2.83
N ASP A 54 17.87 11.21 3.81
CA ASP A 54 16.86 11.45 4.83
C ASP A 54 15.77 12.36 4.26
N LEU A 55 14.64 11.77 3.92
CA LEU A 55 13.49 12.52 3.37
C LEU A 55 12.88 13.52 4.35
N THR A 56 13.17 13.43 5.65
CA THR A 56 12.72 14.39 6.65
C THR A 56 13.63 15.62 6.71
N ASN A 57 14.83 15.55 6.11
CA ASN A 57 15.80 16.63 6.04
C ASN A 57 15.63 17.40 4.72
N ASP A 58 15.13 18.60 4.82
CA ASP A 58 14.86 19.50 3.71
C ASP A 58 16.09 19.80 2.84
N GLU A 59 17.23 20.10 3.48
CA GLU A 59 18.47 20.45 2.79
C GLU A 59 19.07 19.25 2.04
N GLU A 60 18.94 18.03 2.60
CA GLU A 60 19.41 16.81 1.94
C GLU A 60 18.57 16.49 0.70
N VAL A 61 17.24 16.69 0.78
CA VAL A 61 16.35 16.48 -0.37
C VAL A 61 16.67 17.48 -1.47
N ASP A 62 16.84 18.77 -1.14
CA ASP A 62 17.26 19.79 -2.12
C ASP A 62 18.61 19.47 -2.77
N PHE A 63 19.57 19.05 -1.96
CA PHE A 63 20.88 18.65 -2.48
C PHE A 63 20.79 17.44 -3.40
N PHE A 64 19.94 16.46 -3.05
CA PHE A 64 19.75 15.24 -3.84
C PHE A 64 19.19 15.54 -5.24
N PHE A 65 18.28 16.50 -5.38
CA PHE A 65 17.71 16.86 -6.68
C PHE A 65 18.68 17.66 -7.56
N ARG A 66 19.65 18.38 -6.98
CA ARG A 66 20.60 19.22 -7.75
C ARG A 66 21.34 18.42 -8.81
N GLY A 67 21.20 18.85 -10.05
CA GLY A 67 21.93 18.27 -11.20
C GLY A 67 21.42 16.89 -11.65
N LYS A 68 20.28 16.42 -11.15
CA LYS A 68 19.63 15.18 -11.60
C LYS A 68 18.37 15.53 -12.42
N SER A 69 18.21 14.87 -13.56
CA SER A 69 17.01 14.97 -14.38
C SER A 69 16.03 13.84 -14.01
N ILE A 70 15.35 13.98 -12.88
CA ILE A 70 14.35 13.02 -12.42
C ILE A 70 13.05 13.30 -13.16
N ASN A 71 12.47 12.30 -13.81
CA ASN A 71 11.21 12.44 -14.54
C ASN A 71 10.00 12.11 -13.67
N TYR A 72 10.12 11.14 -12.77
CA TYR A 72 9.03 10.69 -11.91
C TYR A 72 9.48 10.50 -10.47
N ILE A 73 8.60 10.80 -9.53
CA ILE A 73 8.76 10.46 -8.12
C ILE A 73 7.68 9.45 -7.74
N ILE A 74 8.07 8.27 -7.25
CA ILE A 74 7.17 7.28 -6.67
C ILE A 74 7.46 7.19 -5.16
N HIS A 75 6.59 7.79 -4.37
CA HIS A 75 6.79 7.90 -2.93
C HIS A 75 6.11 6.75 -2.19
N CYS A 76 6.88 5.71 -1.84
CA CYS A 76 6.45 4.55 -1.05
C CYS A 76 6.97 4.59 0.40
N ALA A 77 7.88 5.52 0.72
CA ALA A 77 8.43 5.60 2.06
C ALA A 77 7.34 6.00 3.07
N THR A 78 7.31 5.30 4.19
CA THR A 78 6.44 5.59 5.32
C THR A 78 7.23 5.41 6.59
N PHE A 79 7.29 6.42 7.43
CA PHE A 79 7.81 6.30 8.78
C PHE A 79 6.77 5.59 9.63
N ARG A 80 7.20 4.53 10.33
CA ARG A 80 6.37 3.80 11.29
C ARG A 80 7.09 3.78 12.61
N SER A 81 6.45 4.29 13.64
CA SER A 81 6.97 4.17 14.99
C SER A 81 7.02 2.69 15.41
N ASN A 82 8.09 2.28 16.09
CA ASN A 82 8.10 1.00 16.76
C ASN A 82 7.08 1.05 17.89
N HIS A 83 5.96 0.33 17.75
CA HIS A 83 4.77 0.36 18.61
C HIS A 83 5.01 0.05 20.11
N ASN A 84 6.26 -0.24 20.51
CA ASN A 84 6.63 -0.50 21.90
C ASN A 84 6.98 0.76 22.70
N ILE A 85 6.99 1.95 22.10
CA ILE A 85 7.43 3.19 22.76
C ILE A 85 6.39 4.28 22.50
N SER A 86 5.63 4.64 23.53
CA SER A 86 4.51 5.60 23.48
C SER A 86 4.86 7.03 23.04
N HIS A 87 6.13 7.39 22.94
CA HIS A 87 6.60 8.72 22.54
C HIS A 87 6.69 8.95 21.04
N PHE A 88 6.68 7.90 20.20
CA PHE A 88 6.92 8.01 18.74
C PHE A 88 5.66 8.24 17.88
N VAL A 89 4.47 8.31 18.48
CA VAL A 89 3.23 8.52 17.69
C VAL A 89 3.18 9.93 17.08
N ASP A 90 3.78 10.92 17.75
CA ASP A 90 3.87 12.29 17.24
C ASP A 90 4.89 12.39 16.10
N GLU A 91 6.03 11.70 16.24
CA GLU A 91 7.04 11.62 15.20
C GLU A 91 6.55 10.97 13.90
N GLU A 92 5.60 10.00 13.99
CA GLU A 92 5.03 9.34 12.81
C GLU A 92 4.26 10.34 11.92
N LEU A 93 3.40 11.17 12.52
CA LEU A 93 2.66 12.19 11.78
C LEU A 93 3.61 13.20 11.15
N GLU A 94 4.49 13.76 11.96
CA GLU A 94 5.43 14.80 11.54
C GLU A 94 6.38 14.29 10.45
N SER A 95 7.00 13.12 10.65
CA SER A 95 7.95 12.56 9.70
C SER A 95 7.30 12.26 8.35
N ASN A 96 6.11 11.66 8.34
CA ASN A 96 5.42 11.36 7.09
C ASN A 96 5.03 12.64 6.34
N ILE A 97 4.56 13.66 7.04
CA ILE A 97 4.23 14.96 6.44
C ILE A 97 5.50 15.62 5.88
N ARG A 98 6.60 15.66 6.65
CA ARG A 98 7.89 16.23 6.19
C ARG A 98 8.40 15.53 4.95
N MET A 99 8.45 14.19 4.94
CA MET A 99 8.90 13.41 3.79
C MET A 99 8.09 13.74 2.53
N TYR A 100 6.77 13.81 2.66
CA TYR A 100 5.90 14.15 1.53
C TYR A 100 6.17 15.57 1.02
N PHE A 101 6.15 16.59 1.88
CA PHE A 101 6.29 17.99 1.46
C PHE A 101 7.70 18.31 0.96
N ASN A 102 8.73 17.67 1.52
CA ASN A 102 10.10 17.80 1.00
C ASN A 102 10.24 17.24 -0.42
N LEU A 103 9.47 16.23 -0.80
CA LEU A 103 9.39 15.75 -2.18
C LEU A 103 8.44 16.60 -3.04
N ALA A 104 7.28 16.99 -2.50
CA ALA A 104 6.26 17.73 -3.22
C ALA A 104 6.75 19.11 -3.70
N LYS A 105 7.65 19.77 -2.98
CA LYS A 105 8.24 21.04 -3.43
C LYS A 105 9.04 20.90 -4.74
N HIS A 106 9.55 19.68 -5.06
CA HIS A 106 10.23 19.34 -6.31
C HIS A 106 9.27 18.81 -7.39
N ALA A 107 7.98 18.74 -7.12
CA ALA A 107 7.01 18.25 -8.11
C ALA A 107 7.02 19.05 -9.40
N HIS A 108 7.31 20.35 -9.35
CA HIS A 108 7.42 21.22 -10.53
C HIS A 108 8.64 20.91 -11.43
N GLU A 109 9.62 20.12 -10.93
CA GLU A 109 10.82 19.69 -11.66
C GLU A 109 10.63 18.34 -12.36
N VAL A 110 9.53 17.62 -12.08
CA VAL A 110 9.25 16.29 -12.60
C VAL A 110 7.96 16.26 -13.41
N GLU A 111 7.80 15.24 -14.25
CA GLU A 111 6.56 15.05 -15.00
C GLU A 111 5.40 14.73 -14.06
N LYS A 112 5.60 13.77 -13.14
CA LYS A 112 4.60 13.40 -12.13
C LYS A 112 5.24 12.91 -10.85
N MET A 113 4.57 13.21 -9.73
CA MET A 113 4.79 12.57 -8.44
C MET A 113 3.59 11.71 -8.10
N ILE A 114 3.80 10.44 -7.74
CA ILE A 114 2.76 9.51 -7.29
C ILE A 114 3.11 9.08 -5.88
N TYR A 115 2.11 9.10 -4.99
CA TYR A 115 2.25 8.52 -3.67
C TYR A 115 1.06 7.62 -3.34
N PHE A 116 1.28 6.71 -2.38
CA PHE A 116 0.24 5.80 -1.93
C PHE A 116 -0.46 6.36 -0.69
N GLY A 117 -1.72 6.76 -0.87
CA GLY A 117 -2.62 7.13 0.19
C GLY A 117 -3.20 5.92 0.92
N SER A 118 -4.16 6.17 1.77
CA SER A 118 -4.81 5.11 2.55
C SER A 118 -6.30 5.42 2.73
N GLY A 119 -7.14 4.39 2.71
CA GLY A 119 -8.54 4.53 3.13
C GLY A 119 -8.70 5.08 4.55
N ALA A 120 -7.64 5.14 5.36
CA ALA A 120 -7.64 5.83 6.65
C ALA A 120 -7.90 7.34 6.53
N GLU A 121 -7.79 7.93 5.34
CA GLU A 121 -8.17 9.31 5.03
C GLU A 121 -9.66 9.59 5.25
N TYR A 122 -10.51 8.55 5.32
CA TYR A 122 -11.97 8.65 5.51
C TYR A 122 -12.44 8.55 6.98
N ASP A 123 -11.55 8.62 7.97
CA ASP A 123 -11.88 8.47 9.38
C ASP A 123 -12.42 7.09 9.80
N LYS A 124 -11.52 6.21 10.16
CA LYS A 124 -11.82 4.82 10.61
C LYS A 124 -12.63 4.73 11.92
N SER A 125 -12.93 5.82 12.59
CA SER A 125 -13.83 5.81 13.74
C SER A 125 -15.30 5.59 13.36
N LYS A 126 -15.61 5.66 12.05
CA LYS A 126 -16.93 5.47 11.46
C LYS A 126 -16.90 4.36 10.42
N PRO A 127 -18.07 3.76 10.08
CA PRO A 127 -18.13 2.84 8.96
C PRO A 127 -17.71 3.53 7.66
N ILE A 128 -16.82 2.88 6.92
CA ILE A 128 -16.35 3.33 5.60
C ILE A 128 -16.95 2.35 4.61
N ILE A 129 -18.15 2.69 4.07
CA ILE A 129 -18.97 1.78 3.27
C ILE A 129 -19.00 2.28 1.84
N GLU A 130 -18.37 1.54 0.92
CA GLU A 130 -18.31 1.81 -0.53
C GLU A 130 -18.03 3.29 -0.85
N VAL A 131 -17.18 3.94 -0.02
CA VAL A 131 -16.93 5.37 -0.12
C VAL A 131 -16.31 5.75 -1.45
N SER A 132 -16.79 6.85 -2.03
CA SER A 132 -16.17 7.49 -3.18
C SER A 132 -15.19 8.58 -2.76
N GLU A 133 -14.38 9.06 -3.69
CA GLU A 133 -13.37 10.09 -3.43
C GLU A 133 -14.00 11.44 -3.03
N GLU A 134 -15.24 11.69 -3.38
CA GLU A 134 -16.02 12.87 -2.96
C GLU A 134 -16.27 12.90 -1.44
N ASN A 135 -16.24 11.73 -0.80
CA ASN A 135 -16.44 11.63 0.65
C ASN A 135 -15.21 12.04 1.48
N VAL A 136 -14.04 12.22 0.86
CA VAL A 136 -12.84 12.69 1.57
C VAL A 136 -13.07 14.09 2.10
N GLY A 137 -12.89 14.27 3.42
CA GLY A 137 -13.09 15.53 4.11
C GLY A 137 -14.48 15.73 4.72
N LEU A 138 -15.44 14.83 4.50
CA LEU A 138 -16.70 14.84 5.25
C LEU A 138 -16.44 14.60 6.76
N HIS A 139 -15.45 13.80 7.06
CA HIS A 139 -14.94 13.57 8.40
C HIS A 139 -13.41 13.63 8.38
N ILE A 140 -12.85 14.44 9.27
CA ILE A 140 -11.39 14.51 9.43
C ILE A 140 -10.93 13.31 10.26
N PRO A 141 -9.92 12.55 9.82
CA PRO A 141 -9.45 11.40 10.55
C PRO A 141 -8.97 11.75 11.96
N TYR A 142 -9.46 11.00 12.94
CA TYR A 142 -9.06 11.19 14.33
C TYR A 142 -7.64 10.65 14.60
N ASN A 143 -7.24 9.55 13.95
CA ASN A 143 -5.92 8.98 14.16
C ASN A 143 -4.84 9.72 13.36
N LYS A 144 -3.63 9.82 13.92
CA LYS A 144 -2.51 10.58 13.34
C LYS A 144 -2.07 10.08 11.97
N TYR A 145 -2.08 8.76 11.73
CA TYR A 145 -1.78 8.20 10.42
C TYR A 145 -2.77 8.66 9.34
N GLY A 146 -4.06 8.47 9.61
CA GLY A 146 -5.10 8.93 8.68
C GLY A 146 -5.08 10.45 8.48
N LEU A 147 -4.85 11.21 9.55
CA LEU A 147 -4.72 12.66 9.48
C LEU A 147 -3.53 13.07 8.58
N GLY A 148 -2.39 12.44 8.73
CA GLY A 148 -1.22 12.70 7.87
C GLY A 148 -1.53 12.43 6.39
N LYS A 149 -2.15 11.28 6.09
CA LYS A 149 -2.56 10.95 4.72
C LYS A 149 -3.62 11.91 4.17
N TYR A 150 -4.56 12.33 5.01
CA TYR A 150 -5.55 13.35 4.64
C TYR A 150 -4.91 14.72 4.31
N VAL A 151 -3.93 15.16 5.09
CA VAL A 151 -3.20 16.42 4.82
C VAL A 151 -2.47 16.34 3.47
N MET A 152 -1.75 15.23 3.21
CA MET A 152 -1.08 15.00 1.93
C MET A 152 -2.09 15.02 0.76
N ASN A 153 -3.26 14.40 0.92
CA ASN A 153 -4.29 14.38 -0.11
C ASN A 153 -4.89 15.77 -0.36
N THR A 154 -4.99 16.59 0.66
CA THR A 154 -5.48 17.99 0.50
C THR A 154 -4.54 18.83 -0.36
N ASP A 155 -3.22 18.62 -0.22
CA ASP A 155 -2.21 19.24 -1.08
C ASP A 155 -2.25 18.65 -2.50
N CYS A 156 -2.26 17.33 -2.60
CA CYS A 156 -2.33 16.58 -3.86
C CYS A 156 -3.48 17.07 -4.77
N ARG A 157 -4.69 17.24 -4.22
CA ARG A 157 -5.86 17.73 -4.96
C ARG A 157 -5.71 19.15 -5.53
N ARG A 158 -4.76 19.93 -5.02
CA ARG A 158 -4.47 21.30 -5.47
C ARG A 158 -3.27 21.36 -6.39
N SER A 159 -2.52 20.30 -6.50
CA SER A 159 -1.33 20.21 -7.35
C SER A 159 -1.72 20.06 -8.82
N GLN A 160 -0.73 20.21 -9.71
CA GLN A 160 -0.91 20.01 -11.15
C GLN A 160 -0.47 18.63 -11.61
N ASN A 161 0.42 17.95 -10.85
CA ASN A 161 1.05 16.71 -11.28
C ASN A 161 1.38 15.74 -10.13
N ILE A 162 0.79 15.93 -8.94
CA ILE A 162 0.88 14.95 -7.86
C ILE A 162 -0.39 14.12 -7.85
N TYR A 163 -0.24 12.79 -7.71
CA TYR A 163 -1.34 11.82 -7.72
C TYR A 163 -1.33 10.96 -6.47
N ASN A 164 -2.50 10.78 -5.87
CA ASN A 164 -2.76 9.89 -4.75
C ASN A 164 -3.42 8.60 -5.22
N LEU A 165 -2.74 7.47 -5.10
CA LEU A 165 -3.34 6.14 -5.25
C LEU A 165 -3.71 5.63 -3.86
N ARG A 166 -4.98 5.78 -3.48
CA ARG A 166 -5.48 5.48 -2.14
C ARG A 166 -5.78 3.99 -2.00
N LEU A 167 -4.95 3.28 -1.22
CA LEU A 167 -5.07 1.86 -0.97
C LEU A 167 -5.91 1.57 0.27
N PHE A 168 -6.61 0.42 0.26
CA PHE A 168 -7.36 -0.11 1.40
C PHE A 168 -6.69 -1.39 1.91
N GLY A 169 -6.89 -2.52 1.26
CA GLY A 169 -6.18 -3.74 1.51
C GLY A 169 -5.41 -4.19 0.26
N THR A 170 -4.14 -4.50 0.39
CA THR A 170 -3.36 -5.07 -0.70
C THR A 170 -3.22 -6.58 -0.56
N ILE A 171 -3.31 -7.31 -1.66
CA ILE A 171 -2.97 -8.72 -1.73
C ILE A 171 -1.60 -8.84 -2.36
N ASN A 172 -0.63 -9.32 -1.56
CA ASN A 172 0.76 -9.40 -1.96
C ASN A 172 1.44 -10.59 -1.27
N LYS A 173 2.01 -11.49 -2.03
CA LYS A 173 2.66 -12.71 -1.51
C LYS A 173 3.91 -12.44 -0.67
N TYR A 174 4.53 -11.29 -0.82
CA TYR A 174 5.73 -10.93 -0.05
C TYR A 174 5.40 -10.20 1.26
N GLU A 175 4.13 -9.96 1.57
CA GLU A 175 3.73 -9.39 2.84
C GLU A 175 3.95 -10.38 3.99
N HIS A 176 4.62 -9.89 5.03
CA HIS A 176 4.94 -10.73 6.18
C HIS A 176 3.67 -11.16 6.94
N PRO A 177 3.52 -12.45 7.32
CA PRO A 177 2.33 -12.97 8.02
C PRO A 177 1.96 -12.25 9.32
N ASN A 178 2.90 -11.60 9.98
CA ASN A 178 2.63 -10.78 11.18
C ASN A 178 2.09 -9.38 10.84
N LYS A 179 2.06 -8.99 9.56
CA LYS A 179 1.67 -7.64 9.11
C LYS A 179 0.44 -7.64 8.21
N ASN A 180 0.08 -8.79 7.63
CA ASN A 180 -1.02 -8.91 6.69
C ASN A 180 -1.93 -10.09 7.05
N ILE A 181 -3.25 -9.84 7.10
CA ILE A 181 -4.24 -10.85 7.51
C ILE A 181 -4.29 -12.04 6.54
N ILE A 182 -4.18 -11.80 5.23
CA ILE A 182 -4.24 -12.85 4.21
C ILE A 182 -3.02 -13.76 4.35
N SER A 183 -1.81 -13.19 4.43
CA SER A 183 -0.58 -13.95 4.64
C SER A 183 -0.58 -14.70 5.98
N ASN A 184 -1.20 -14.12 7.03
CA ASN A 184 -1.39 -14.78 8.32
C ASN A 184 -2.27 -16.02 8.21
N ILE A 185 -3.42 -15.90 7.56
CA ILE A 185 -4.33 -17.04 7.30
C ILE A 185 -3.59 -18.10 6.49
N CYS A 186 -2.89 -17.71 5.42
CA CYS A 186 -2.11 -18.65 4.60
C CYS A 186 -1.08 -19.43 5.42
N LEU A 187 -0.33 -18.75 6.30
CA LEU A 187 0.67 -19.40 7.14
C LEU A 187 0.05 -20.39 8.16
N LYS A 188 -1.10 -20.04 8.74
CA LYS A 188 -1.85 -20.97 9.61
C LYS A 188 -2.27 -22.23 8.84
N LEU A 189 -2.87 -22.03 7.66
CA LEU A 189 -3.30 -23.14 6.81
C LEU A 189 -2.12 -24.02 6.36
N ALA A 190 -0.99 -23.42 5.94
CA ALA A 190 0.22 -24.14 5.57
C ALA A 190 0.77 -25.03 6.69
N ASN A 191 0.50 -24.66 7.96
CA ASN A 191 0.88 -25.43 9.16
C ASN A 191 -0.27 -26.27 9.76
N ASN A 192 -1.39 -26.43 9.06
CA ASN A 192 -2.58 -27.16 9.52
C ASN A 192 -3.15 -26.63 10.85
N ILE A 193 -3.13 -25.31 11.03
CA ILE A 193 -3.67 -24.64 12.20
C ILE A 193 -5.03 -24.02 11.84
N ASP A 194 -6.00 -24.11 12.75
CA ASP A 194 -7.31 -23.48 12.59
C ASP A 194 -7.17 -21.96 12.44
N VAL A 195 -7.99 -21.38 11.57
CA VAL A 195 -8.05 -19.92 11.37
C VAL A 195 -8.95 -19.32 12.44
N THR A 196 -8.40 -18.46 13.29
CA THR A 196 -9.18 -17.76 14.32
C THR A 196 -9.21 -16.27 13.99
N LEU A 197 -10.41 -15.71 13.88
CA LEU A 197 -10.68 -14.29 13.71
C LEU A 197 -11.33 -13.74 14.98
N LYS A 198 -10.99 -12.53 15.37
CA LYS A 198 -11.64 -11.91 16.55
C LYS A 198 -13.09 -11.59 16.25
N ARG A 199 -13.35 -10.87 15.19
CA ARG A 199 -14.65 -10.56 14.59
C ARG A 199 -14.51 -10.50 13.09
N ASP A 200 -15.60 -10.63 12.39
CA ASP A 200 -15.61 -10.42 10.95
C ASP A 200 -15.56 -8.92 10.58
N CYS A 201 -15.21 -8.62 9.35
CA CYS A 201 -15.19 -7.26 8.81
C CYS A 201 -15.25 -7.32 7.28
N ARG A 202 -16.09 -6.48 6.66
CA ARG A 202 -16.07 -6.32 5.21
C ARG A 202 -14.98 -5.35 4.81
N PHE A 203 -14.20 -5.74 3.80
CA PHE A 203 -12.98 -5.06 3.39
C PHE A 203 -12.81 -5.04 1.89
N SER A 204 -12.36 -3.92 1.32
CA SER A 204 -11.93 -3.86 -0.08
C SER A 204 -10.46 -4.22 -0.21
N PHE A 205 -10.16 -5.07 -1.18
CA PHE A 205 -8.81 -5.51 -1.51
C PHE A 205 -8.45 -5.15 -2.95
N VAL A 206 -7.16 -5.20 -3.26
CA VAL A 206 -6.62 -5.11 -4.62
C VAL A 206 -5.32 -5.89 -4.72
N ASP A 207 -5.11 -6.56 -5.85
CA ASP A 207 -3.82 -7.22 -6.15
C ASP A 207 -2.72 -6.17 -6.36
N ILE A 208 -1.54 -6.40 -5.82
CA ILE A 208 -0.42 -5.45 -5.93
C ILE A 208 0.02 -5.23 -7.39
N ASN A 209 -0.13 -6.22 -8.26
CA ASN A 209 0.19 -6.06 -9.69
C ASN A 209 -0.79 -5.12 -10.38
N ASP A 210 -2.06 -5.11 -9.97
CA ASP A 210 -3.05 -4.14 -10.45
C ASP A 210 -2.69 -2.73 -10.02
N VAL A 211 -2.28 -2.55 -8.76
CA VAL A 211 -1.80 -1.25 -8.25
C VAL A 211 -0.63 -0.74 -9.10
N ILE A 212 0.35 -1.60 -9.40
CA ILE A 212 1.52 -1.22 -10.22
C ILE A 212 1.09 -0.89 -11.65
N THR A 213 0.15 -1.64 -12.22
CA THR A 213 -0.37 -1.39 -13.58
C THR A 213 -1.12 -0.06 -13.65
N ILE A 214 -1.94 0.24 -12.64
CA ILE A 214 -2.64 1.53 -12.53
C ILE A 214 -1.63 2.67 -12.35
N MET A 215 -0.61 2.48 -11.52
CA MET A 215 0.47 3.47 -11.36
C MET A 215 1.20 3.74 -12.69
N GLU A 216 1.56 2.70 -13.47
CA GLU A 216 2.16 2.88 -14.80
C GLU A 216 1.21 3.65 -15.74
N TYR A 217 -0.09 3.40 -15.65
CA TYR A 217 -1.09 4.14 -16.42
C TYR A 217 -1.13 5.63 -16.03
N VAL A 218 -1.11 5.92 -14.72
CA VAL A 218 -1.04 7.30 -14.20
C VAL A 218 0.24 8.01 -14.66
N MET A 219 1.37 7.31 -14.70
CA MET A 219 2.62 7.88 -15.22
C MET A 219 2.51 8.28 -16.69
N ALA A 220 1.78 7.50 -17.49
CA ALA A 220 1.75 7.63 -18.95
C ALA A 220 0.62 8.55 -19.48
N ASN A 221 -0.40 8.86 -18.67
CA ASN A 221 -1.61 9.55 -19.13
C ASN A 221 -1.95 10.73 -18.22
N ASP A 222 -2.51 11.77 -18.81
CA ASP A 222 -3.13 12.86 -18.05
C ASP A 222 -4.53 12.42 -17.62
N LEU A 223 -4.84 12.61 -16.35
CA LEU A 223 -6.04 12.12 -15.71
C LEU A 223 -6.93 13.29 -15.27
N ASN A 224 -8.23 13.05 -15.17
CA ASN A 224 -9.20 14.09 -14.80
C ASN A 224 -9.15 14.47 -13.32
N HIS A 225 -8.60 13.62 -12.47
CA HIS A 225 -8.50 13.81 -11.03
C HIS A 225 -7.08 13.53 -10.52
N HIS A 226 -6.81 13.93 -9.28
CA HIS A 226 -5.53 13.72 -8.62
C HIS A 226 -5.55 12.64 -7.54
N ASP A 227 -6.72 12.17 -7.13
CA ASP A 227 -6.84 11.12 -6.12
C ASP A 227 -7.82 10.04 -6.55
N TYR A 228 -7.45 8.79 -6.32
CA TYR A 228 -8.19 7.62 -6.76
C TYR A 228 -8.21 6.54 -5.67
N ASN A 229 -9.39 5.98 -5.37
CA ASN A 229 -9.49 4.76 -4.59
C ASN A 229 -9.06 3.57 -5.47
N ILE A 230 -8.06 2.83 -5.04
CA ILE A 230 -7.53 1.70 -5.77
C ILE A 230 -7.94 0.43 -5.03
N VAL A 231 -9.07 -0.12 -5.44
CA VAL A 231 -9.69 -1.35 -4.92
C VAL A 231 -10.25 -2.16 -6.08
N SER A 232 -10.35 -3.48 -5.92
CA SER A 232 -11.02 -4.35 -6.90
C SER A 232 -12.54 -4.09 -6.95
N ASP A 233 -13.22 -4.75 -7.88
CA ASP A 233 -14.67 -4.54 -8.10
C ASP A 233 -15.53 -4.96 -6.90
N ASP A 234 -15.08 -5.95 -6.14
CA ASP A 234 -15.82 -6.50 -5.01
C ASP A 234 -15.11 -6.20 -3.67
N SER A 235 -15.92 -6.10 -2.62
CA SER A 235 -15.47 -6.15 -1.22
C SER A 235 -15.85 -7.49 -0.59
N TYR A 236 -15.04 -7.98 0.34
CA TYR A 236 -15.19 -9.30 0.94
C TYR A 236 -15.22 -9.22 2.46
N LEU A 237 -16.02 -10.07 3.10
CA LEU A 237 -15.82 -10.38 4.52
C LEU A 237 -14.47 -11.10 4.68
N ILE A 238 -13.80 -10.88 5.79
CA ILE A 238 -12.54 -11.61 6.08
C ILE A 238 -12.83 -13.11 6.21
N SER A 239 -14.03 -13.49 6.68
CA SER A 239 -14.49 -14.88 6.67
C SER A 239 -14.59 -15.46 5.26
N GLU A 240 -15.13 -14.73 4.30
CA GLU A 240 -15.19 -15.16 2.90
C GLU A 240 -13.80 -15.40 2.31
N ILE A 241 -12.83 -14.53 2.65
CA ILE A 241 -11.43 -14.72 2.26
C ILE A 241 -10.83 -15.97 2.93
N ALA A 242 -11.10 -16.17 4.22
CA ALA A 242 -10.62 -17.33 4.96
C ALA A 242 -11.19 -18.66 4.40
N GLU A 243 -12.50 -18.69 4.09
CA GLU A 243 -13.15 -19.84 3.47
C GLU A 243 -12.57 -20.18 2.09
N LYS A 244 -12.37 -19.14 1.23
CA LYS A 244 -11.69 -19.32 -0.06
C LYS A 244 -10.30 -19.91 0.11
N LEU A 245 -9.52 -19.40 1.06
CA LEU A 245 -8.16 -19.91 1.35
C LEU A 245 -8.17 -21.35 1.90
N ILE A 246 -9.16 -21.72 2.74
CA ILE A 246 -9.32 -23.11 3.21
C ILE A 246 -9.54 -24.03 2.00
N VAL A 247 -10.42 -23.64 1.07
CA VAL A 247 -10.66 -24.42 -0.16
C VAL A 247 -9.40 -24.50 -1.02
N ILE A 248 -8.74 -23.36 -1.27
CA ILE A 248 -7.51 -23.28 -2.06
C ILE A 248 -6.40 -24.16 -1.46
N SER A 249 -6.26 -24.16 -0.14
CA SER A 249 -5.22 -24.90 0.56
C SER A 249 -5.43 -26.42 0.54
N GLY A 250 -6.67 -26.89 0.33
CA GLY A 250 -7.04 -28.29 0.47
C GLY A 250 -6.92 -28.82 1.91
N LYS A 251 -6.77 -27.95 2.91
CA LYS A 251 -6.59 -28.32 4.33
C LYS A 251 -7.94 -28.45 5.04
N GLN A 252 -7.96 -29.33 6.05
CA GLN A 252 -9.14 -29.50 6.92
C GLN A 252 -9.05 -28.58 8.14
N SER A 253 -8.94 -27.28 7.91
CA SER A 253 -8.87 -26.28 8.98
C SER A 253 -10.25 -25.65 9.20
N ARG A 254 -10.55 -25.32 10.46
CA ARG A 254 -11.80 -24.67 10.83
C ARG A 254 -11.63 -23.16 10.86
N LEU A 255 -12.70 -22.44 10.52
CA LEU A 255 -12.81 -21.00 10.77
C LEU A 255 -13.53 -20.78 12.11
N LEU A 256 -12.88 -20.09 13.03
CA LEU A 256 -13.36 -19.83 14.38
C LEU A 256 -13.45 -18.32 14.62
N PHE A 257 -14.44 -17.90 15.40
CA PHE A 257 -14.59 -16.52 15.85
C PHE A 257 -14.51 -16.43 17.37
N GLU A 258 -13.75 -15.47 17.90
CA GLU A 258 -13.68 -15.21 19.34
C GLU A 258 -14.92 -14.44 19.83
N GLN A 259 -15.46 -13.57 18.98
CA GLN A 259 -16.59 -12.71 19.31
C GLN A 259 -17.60 -12.71 18.15
N SER A 260 -18.87 -12.64 18.47
CA SER A 260 -19.95 -12.50 17.49
C SER A 260 -20.01 -11.09 16.90
N GLY A 261 -20.66 -10.98 15.73
CA GLY A 261 -20.91 -9.74 15.01
C GLY A 261 -19.73 -9.30 14.13
N CYS A 262 -19.94 -8.17 13.45
CA CYS A 262 -18.96 -7.59 12.54
C CYS A 262 -18.35 -6.30 13.13
N ASN A 263 -17.13 -6.04 12.77
CA ASN A 263 -16.49 -4.75 12.94
C ASN A 263 -17.02 -3.75 11.89
N LEU A 264 -16.65 -2.47 12.04
CA LEU A 264 -16.99 -1.45 11.06
C LEU A 264 -16.42 -1.81 9.69
N GLU A 265 -17.25 -1.66 8.66
CA GLU A 265 -16.86 -1.88 7.28
C GLU A 265 -15.77 -0.92 6.82
N TYR A 266 -14.89 -1.40 5.92
CA TYR A 266 -13.80 -0.65 5.34
C TYR A 266 -13.72 -0.94 3.84
N SER A 267 -14.62 -0.34 3.07
CA SER A 267 -14.75 -0.55 1.64
C SER A 267 -14.86 0.75 0.86
N ALA A 268 -14.55 0.70 -0.42
CA ALA A 268 -14.58 1.85 -1.31
C ALA A 268 -15.07 1.49 -2.71
N SER A 269 -15.58 2.51 -3.41
CA SER A 269 -15.84 2.48 -4.84
C SER A 269 -14.57 2.74 -5.65
N ASN A 270 -14.40 2.03 -6.75
CA ASN A 270 -13.34 2.21 -7.74
C ASN A 270 -13.84 2.93 -9.02
N ASN A 271 -15.03 3.47 -9.01
CA ASN A 271 -15.69 4.03 -10.20
C ASN A 271 -14.85 5.12 -10.87
N ARG A 272 -14.12 5.93 -10.08
CA ARG A 272 -13.29 7.02 -10.61
C ARG A 272 -12.14 6.50 -11.45
N ILE A 273 -11.38 5.52 -10.96
CA ILE A 273 -10.26 4.95 -11.74
C ILE A 273 -10.78 4.11 -12.92
N LYS A 274 -11.92 3.44 -12.80
CA LYS A 274 -12.55 2.71 -13.91
C LYS A 274 -13.02 3.65 -15.03
N ALA A 275 -13.44 4.87 -14.72
CA ALA A 275 -13.79 5.87 -15.72
C ALA A 275 -12.56 6.30 -16.54
N GLU A 276 -11.37 6.37 -15.93
CA GLU A 276 -10.11 6.65 -16.64
C GLU A 276 -9.61 5.44 -17.45
N MET A 277 -9.79 4.22 -16.91
CA MET A 277 -9.27 2.97 -17.47
C MET A 277 -10.40 2.03 -17.92
N GLN A 278 -11.25 2.45 -18.85
CA GLN A 278 -12.53 1.80 -19.22
C GLN A 278 -12.43 0.29 -19.54
N ASN A 279 -11.30 -0.20 -20.02
CA ASN A 279 -11.10 -1.61 -20.37
C ASN A 279 -10.23 -2.37 -19.35
N PHE A 280 -9.85 -1.74 -18.25
CA PHE A 280 -9.07 -2.39 -17.21
C PHE A 280 -9.93 -3.40 -16.45
N LYS A 281 -9.38 -4.61 -16.28
CA LYS A 281 -9.99 -5.66 -15.48
C LYS A 281 -9.09 -5.97 -14.31
N PHE A 282 -9.62 -5.85 -13.11
CA PHE A 282 -8.92 -6.24 -11.91
C PHE A 282 -8.67 -7.75 -11.89
N THR A 283 -7.57 -8.15 -11.29
CA THR A 283 -7.21 -9.55 -11.08
C THR A 283 -8.26 -10.25 -10.22
N ASP A 284 -8.69 -11.45 -10.64
CA ASP A 284 -9.62 -12.27 -9.86
C ASP A 284 -9.04 -12.58 -8.48
N ILE A 285 -9.84 -12.37 -7.43
CA ILE A 285 -9.43 -12.54 -6.04
C ILE A 285 -8.90 -13.96 -5.76
N ASN A 286 -9.51 -14.99 -6.36
CA ASN A 286 -9.09 -16.37 -6.13
C ASN A 286 -7.69 -16.63 -6.70
N TYR A 287 -7.32 -15.99 -7.82
CA TYR A 287 -5.97 -16.06 -8.36
C TYR A 287 -4.97 -15.41 -7.41
N SER A 288 -5.26 -14.21 -6.92
CA SER A 288 -4.38 -13.50 -5.97
C SER A 288 -4.21 -14.29 -4.67
N LEU A 289 -5.28 -14.86 -4.14
CA LEU A 289 -5.24 -15.69 -2.94
C LEU A 289 -4.44 -16.98 -3.16
N TYR A 290 -4.59 -17.62 -4.32
CA TYR A 290 -3.82 -18.80 -4.70
C TYR A 290 -2.33 -18.50 -4.79
N ASP A 291 -1.93 -17.37 -5.41
CA ASP A 291 -0.52 -16.96 -5.52
C ASP A 291 0.11 -16.72 -4.14
N VAL A 292 -0.62 -16.04 -3.24
CA VAL A 292 -0.17 -15.81 -1.86
C VAL A 292 -0.04 -17.14 -1.10
N PHE A 293 -1.06 -18.00 -1.17
CA PHE A 293 -1.02 -19.27 -0.43
C PHE A 293 0.14 -20.14 -0.90
N ASN A 294 0.32 -20.34 -2.19
CA ASN A 294 1.41 -21.14 -2.73
C ASN A 294 2.78 -20.61 -2.31
N TYR A 295 2.97 -19.30 -2.39
CA TYR A 295 4.23 -18.70 -1.96
C TYR A 295 4.51 -18.94 -0.47
N ILE A 296 3.50 -18.73 0.38
CA ILE A 296 3.64 -18.91 1.83
C ILE A 296 3.85 -20.41 2.17
N ASP A 297 3.10 -21.36 1.56
CA ASP A 297 3.24 -22.78 1.82
C ASP A 297 4.63 -23.30 1.41
N MET A 298 5.16 -22.85 0.27
CA MET A 298 6.52 -23.19 -0.19
C MET A 298 7.63 -22.60 0.70
N ASN A 299 7.36 -21.50 1.40
CA ASN A 299 8.34 -20.78 2.20
C ASN A 299 7.99 -20.76 3.71
N LYS A 300 7.07 -21.60 4.17
CA LYS A 300 6.56 -21.57 5.55
C LYS A 300 7.64 -21.69 6.63
N ASP A 301 8.71 -22.43 6.35
CA ASP A 301 9.82 -22.65 7.28
C ASP A 301 10.67 -21.38 7.49
N MET A 302 10.50 -20.34 6.66
CA MET A 302 11.13 -19.03 6.83
C MET A 302 10.44 -18.19 7.91
N TYR A 303 9.25 -18.57 8.36
CA TYR A 303 8.43 -17.82 9.30
C TYR A 303 8.35 -18.51 10.65
N ASP A 304 8.58 -17.77 11.74
CA ASP A 304 8.31 -18.28 13.08
C ASP A 304 6.80 -18.30 13.35
N ILE A 305 6.20 -19.50 13.25
CA ILE A 305 4.77 -19.71 13.49
C ILE A 305 4.34 -19.28 14.90
N LYS A 306 5.24 -19.30 15.90
CA LYS A 306 4.94 -18.89 17.26
C LYS A 306 4.81 -17.36 17.38
N SER A 307 5.41 -16.64 16.46
CA SER A 307 5.31 -15.18 16.38
C SER A 307 3.99 -14.70 15.75
N VAL A 308 3.28 -15.63 15.05
CA VAL A 308 1.99 -15.35 14.43
C VAL A 308 0.93 -15.36 15.52
N ASP A 309 0.50 -14.18 15.96
CA ASP A 309 -0.53 -14.03 16.98
C ASP A 309 -1.78 -14.84 16.59
N SER A 310 -2.25 -15.69 17.50
CA SER A 310 -3.52 -16.40 17.33
C SER A 310 -4.71 -15.47 17.23
N ARG A 311 -4.53 -14.20 17.56
CA ARG A 311 -5.55 -13.15 17.65
C ARG A 311 -5.25 -12.00 16.72
N TRP A 312 -5.38 -12.23 15.40
CA TRP A 312 -5.40 -11.10 14.47
C TRP A 312 -6.59 -10.18 14.79
N ASN A 313 -6.29 -9.09 15.44
CA ASN A 313 -7.29 -8.07 15.71
C ASN A 313 -7.39 -7.18 14.47
N VAL A 314 -8.41 -7.41 13.64
CA VAL A 314 -8.86 -6.38 12.71
C VAL A 314 -9.45 -5.26 13.59
N HIS A 315 -8.62 -4.31 13.98
CA HIS A 315 -9.08 -3.18 14.77
C HIS A 315 -9.82 -2.21 13.87
N SER A 316 -11.13 -2.29 13.96
CA SER A 316 -12.04 -1.36 13.29
C SER A 316 -12.48 -0.19 14.18
N ASN A 317 -12.09 -0.15 15.42
CA ASN A 317 -12.56 0.89 16.30
C ASN A 317 -11.41 1.73 16.83
N GLY A 318 -11.36 3.01 16.42
CA GLY A 318 -10.55 4.07 17.00
C GLY A 318 -10.95 4.44 18.43
N GLN A 319 -11.38 3.47 19.23
CA GLN A 319 -11.48 3.67 20.68
C GLN A 319 -10.11 3.40 21.27
N TYR A 320 -9.30 4.46 21.33
CA TYR A 320 -8.23 4.52 22.29
C TYR A 320 -8.85 4.61 23.68
N PRO A 321 -8.57 3.69 24.60
CA PRO A 321 -8.93 3.93 25.99
C PRO A 321 -8.11 5.14 26.46
N LEU A 322 -8.80 6.18 26.90
CA LEU A 322 -8.23 7.22 27.72
C LEU A 322 -7.82 6.55 29.04
N GLY A 323 -6.61 6.02 29.12
CA GLY A 323 -6.07 5.36 30.32
C GLY A 323 -5.30 4.08 30.01
N GLY A 324 -4.00 4.16 30.08
CA GLY A 324 -2.95 3.22 30.45
C GLY A 324 -3.15 1.71 30.26
N GLY A 325 -3.46 1.20 29.08
CA GLY A 325 -3.46 -0.21 28.76
C GLY A 325 -2.64 -0.48 27.48
N LYS A 326 -1.81 -1.52 27.50
CA LYS A 326 -1.01 -1.95 26.35
C LYS A 326 -1.91 -2.18 25.12
N ILE A 327 -1.81 -1.31 24.12
CA ILE A 327 -2.56 -1.43 22.87
C ILE A 327 -1.61 -1.98 21.82
N ASN A 328 -1.83 -3.23 21.40
CA ASN A 328 -1.21 -3.77 20.18
C ASN A 328 -2.05 -3.32 18.97
N LEU A 329 -1.67 -2.21 18.38
CA LEU A 329 -2.27 -1.71 17.13
C LEU A 329 -1.56 -2.37 15.96
N TYR A 330 -2.12 -3.46 15.44
CA TYR A 330 -1.70 -3.98 14.13
C TYR A 330 -2.55 -3.28 13.05
N TYR A 331 -1.95 -2.33 12.36
CA TYR A 331 -2.53 -1.81 11.13
C TYR A 331 -2.39 -2.85 10.03
N ILE A 332 -3.48 -3.14 9.31
CA ILE A 332 -3.36 -3.68 7.95
C ILE A 332 -2.63 -2.59 7.19
N ALA A 333 -1.38 -2.84 6.86
CA ALA A 333 -0.57 -1.89 6.12
C ALA A 333 -1.07 -1.88 4.67
N ALA A 334 -1.87 -0.89 4.34
CA ALA A 334 -1.89 -0.45 2.97
C ALA A 334 -0.56 0.26 2.72
N ALA A 335 0.22 -0.31 1.79
CA ALA A 335 1.50 0.12 1.23
C ALA A 335 2.61 0.50 2.21
#